data_a1e919f08655b9d208802b74399a090d
#
_entry.id   a1e919f08655b9d208802b74399a090d
#
_cell.length_a   1.000
_cell.length_b   1.000
_cell.length_c   1.000
_cell.angle_alpha   90.00
_cell.angle_beta   90.00
_cell.angle_gamma   90.00
#
_symmetry.space_group_name_H-M   'P 1'
#
loop_
_entity.id
_entity.type
_entity.pdbx_description
1 polymer ?
#
loop_
_entity_poly.entity_id
_entity_poly.type
_entity_poly.pdbx_seq_one_letter_code
_entity_poly.pdbx_strand_id
1 'polypeptide(L)'
;EGDVTAGMEGDALYFAANSPKGEALLAQAAELLEACGDEAVRAQQERVSAILEKLPLAGFSTQSFGGQVLMQVFESEKWAGLSQSCLGCGTCTFVCPTCQCYDIKDMDTGHGVQRFRCWDSCMYSDFTRMAHGNPRLTQKERFRQRFMHKLVYFPANNNGEYGCVGCGRCLAKCPISMNIVKVARALEGDCK
;
A
#
# COMPACT_ATOMS: atom_id res chain seq x y z
N GLU A 1 -15.85 2.21 -3.50
CA GLU A 1 -16.84 1.62 -2.57
C GLU A 1 -17.68 0.60 -3.32
N GLY A 2 -18.08 -0.51 -2.64
CA GLY A 2 -18.97 -1.52 -3.24
C GLY A 2 -20.43 -1.07 -3.26
N ASP A 3 -21.26 -1.70 -4.07
CA ASP A 3 -22.69 -1.37 -4.16
C ASP A 3 -23.46 -1.71 -2.86
N VAL A 4 -22.97 -2.67 -2.09
CA VAL A 4 -23.51 -3.07 -0.78
C VAL A 4 -22.39 -3.19 0.23
N THR A 5 -22.57 -2.65 1.41
CA THR A 5 -21.73 -2.87 2.59
C THR A 5 -22.40 -3.90 3.49
N ALA A 6 -21.62 -4.90 3.92
CA ALA A 6 -22.03 -5.86 4.93
C ALA A 6 -21.27 -5.64 6.24
N GLY A 7 -21.95 -5.78 7.36
CA GLY A 7 -21.34 -5.71 8.68
C GLY A 7 -21.96 -6.68 9.67
N MET A 8 -21.33 -6.84 10.83
CA MET A 8 -21.80 -7.70 11.91
C MET A 8 -22.15 -6.90 13.16
N GLU A 9 -23.31 -7.16 13.74
CA GLU A 9 -23.70 -6.69 15.04
C GLU A 9 -24.13 -7.86 15.91
N GLY A 10 -23.30 -8.23 16.90
CA GLY A 10 -23.50 -9.48 17.64
C GLY A 10 -23.43 -10.68 16.70
N ASP A 11 -24.48 -11.50 16.72
CA ASP A 11 -24.63 -12.68 15.86
C ASP A 11 -25.42 -12.38 14.57
N ALA A 12 -25.84 -11.12 14.36
CA ALA A 12 -26.60 -10.71 13.19
C ALA A 12 -25.70 -10.06 12.13
N LEU A 13 -26.03 -10.31 10.86
CA LEU A 13 -25.44 -9.58 9.73
C LEU A 13 -26.38 -8.46 9.32
N TYR A 14 -25.85 -7.28 9.06
CA TYR A 14 -26.59 -6.21 8.41
C TYR A 14 -26.01 -5.90 7.03
N PHE A 15 -26.85 -5.37 6.16
CA PHE A 15 -26.49 -4.93 4.81
C PHE A 15 -26.99 -3.51 4.59
N ALA A 16 -26.14 -2.66 4.05
CA ALA A 16 -26.47 -1.30 3.68
C ALA A 16 -26.19 -1.08 2.18
N ALA A 17 -27.18 -0.60 1.44
CA ALA A 17 -27.01 -0.23 0.04
C ALA A 17 -26.27 1.10 -0.06
N ASN A 18 -25.26 1.16 -0.95
CA ASN A 18 -24.47 2.37 -1.22
C ASN A 18 -24.76 2.93 -2.63
N SER A 19 -25.59 2.23 -3.41
CA SER A 19 -25.92 2.62 -4.76
C SER A 19 -27.29 2.07 -5.18
N PRO A 20 -27.92 2.60 -6.26
CA PRO A 20 -29.15 2.05 -6.80
C PRO A 20 -29.07 0.55 -7.19
N LYS A 21 -27.87 0.08 -7.58
CA LYS A 21 -27.66 -1.36 -7.83
C LYS A 21 -27.68 -2.16 -6.54
N GLY A 22 -27.12 -1.62 -5.47
CA GLY A 22 -27.20 -2.21 -4.13
C GLY A 22 -28.64 -2.30 -3.62
N GLU A 23 -29.41 -1.24 -3.78
CA GLU A 23 -30.84 -1.25 -3.44
C GLU A 23 -31.60 -2.34 -4.20
N ALA A 24 -31.38 -2.43 -5.52
CA ALA A 24 -32.03 -3.45 -6.35
C ALA A 24 -31.61 -4.86 -5.93
N LEU A 25 -30.37 -5.09 -5.52
CA LEU A 25 -29.92 -6.37 -5.02
C LEU A 25 -30.58 -6.73 -3.69
N LEU A 26 -30.62 -5.81 -2.73
CA LEU A 26 -31.26 -6.06 -1.44
C LEU A 26 -32.79 -6.25 -1.58
N ALA A 27 -33.43 -5.55 -2.52
CA ALA A 27 -34.85 -5.77 -2.83
C ALA A 27 -35.15 -7.18 -3.35
N GLN A 28 -34.24 -7.80 -4.11
CA GLN A 28 -34.38 -9.20 -4.55
C GLN A 28 -34.24 -10.21 -3.40
N ALA A 29 -33.54 -9.82 -2.34
CA ALA A 29 -33.35 -10.66 -1.15
C ALA A 29 -34.29 -10.29 0.00
N ALA A 30 -35.28 -9.44 -0.23
CA ALA A 30 -36.15 -8.89 0.82
C ALA A 30 -36.86 -9.94 1.69
N GLU A 31 -37.20 -11.13 1.14
CA GLU A 31 -37.80 -12.24 1.88
C GLU A 31 -36.85 -12.85 2.94
N LEU A 32 -35.55 -12.62 2.82
CA LEU A 32 -34.50 -13.12 3.70
C LEU A 32 -34.00 -12.07 4.68
N LEU A 33 -34.46 -10.83 4.55
CA LEU A 33 -33.95 -9.68 5.28
C LEU A 33 -35.07 -8.99 6.07
N GLU A 34 -34.75 -8.57 7.27
CA GLU A 34 -35.61 -7.73 8.08
C GLU A 34 -35.12 -6.29 8.01
N ALA A 35 -36.02 -5.32 7.89
CA ALA A 35 -35.67 -3.92 7.94
C ALA A 35 -35.17 -3.55 9.33
N CYS A 36 -33.98 -2.99 9.41
CA CYS A 36 -33.41 -2.46 10.64
C CYS A 36 -33.07 -0.97 10.50
N GLY A 37 -32.99 -0.26 11.63
CA GLY A 37 -32.52 1.13 11.65
C GLY A 37 -31.00 1.23 11.59
N ASP A 38 -30.48 2.47 11.50
CA ASP A 38 -29.04 2.75 11.45
C ASP A 38 -28.28 2.45 12.75
N GLU A 39 -28.98 1.95 13.78
CA GLU A 39 -28.39 1.68 15.09
C GLU A 39 -27.27 0.61 15.01
N ALA A 40 -27.49 -0.46 14.25
CA ALA A 40 -26.49 -1.51 14.04
C ALA A 40 -25.24 -0.97 13.35
N VAL A 41 -25.41 -0.10 12.36
CA VAL A 41 -24.29 0.55 11.64
C VAL A 41 -23.49 1.44 12.59
N ARG A 42 -24.18 2.24 13.41
CA ARG A 42 -23.53 3.14 14.40
C ARG A 42 -22.79 2.34 15.46
N ALA A 43 -23.42 1.30 16.02
CA ALA A 43 -22.79 0.45 17.02
C ALA A 43 -21.51 -0.22 16.49
N GLN A 44 -21.52 -0.67 15.23
CA GLN A 44 -20.31 -1.19 14.61
C GLN A 44 -19.25 -0.11 14.41
N GLN A 45 -19.62 1.05 13.92
CA GLN A 45 -18.69 2.17 13.73
C GLN A 45 -18.02 2.59 15.04
N GLU A 46 -18.77 2.69 16.13
CA GLU A 46 -18.25 2.99 17.46
C GLU A 46 -17.26 1.92 17.94
N ARG A 47 -17.59 0.62 17.74
CA ARG A 47 -16.67 -0.47 18.10
C ARG A 47 -15.39 -0.43 17.25
N VAL A 48 -15.52 -0.19 15.96
CA VAL A 48 -14.34 -0.07 15.07
C VAL A 48 -13.48 1.11 15.51
N SER A 49 -14.07 2.28 15.79
CA SER A 49 -13.35 3.45 16.29
C SER A 49 -12.63 3.17 17.60
N ALA A 50 -13.30 2.52 18.55
CA ALA A 50 -12.69 2.15 19.83
C ALA A 50 -11.54 1.16 19.70
N ILE A 51 -11.57 0.28 18.68
CA ILE A 51 -10.46 -0.61 18.35
C ILE A 51 -9.31 0.17 17.72
N LEU A 52 -9.61 1.04 16.74
CA LEU A 52 -8.60 1.84 16.03
C LEU A 52 -7.85 2.76 16.98
N GLU A 53 -8.51 3.36 17.96
CA GLU A 53 -7.89 4.21 18.99
C GLU A 53 -6.85 3.46 19.85
N LYS A 54 -7.05 2.16 20.06
CA LYS A 54 -6.14 1.31 20.84
C LYS A 54 -4.99 0.74 20.04
N LEU A 55 -5.01 0.88 18.71
CA LEU A 55 -3.92 0.35 17.87
C LEU A 55 -2.62 1.11 18.10
N PRO A 56 -1.46 0.43 18.00
CA PRO A 56 -0.14 1.08 18.15
C PRO A 56 0.12 2.24 17.18
N LEU A 57 -0.71 2.37 16.14
CA LEU A 57 -0.61 3.38 15.09
C LEU A 57 -1.69 4.46 15.17
N ALA A 58 -2.52 4.48 16.21
CA ALA A 58 -3.63 5.44 16.35
C ALA A 58 -3.18 6.91 16.23
N GLY A 59 -1.98 7.24 16.72
CA GLY A 59 -1.40 8.59 16.59
C GLY A 59 -0.57 8.84 15.33
N PHE A 60 -0.53 7.90 14.38
CA PHE A 60 0.24 8.07 13.14
C PHE A 60 -0.55 8.87 12.11
N SER A 61 0.02 10.01 11.66
CA SER A 61 -0.58 10.84 10.63
C SER A 61 0.11 10.64 9.28
N THR A 62 -0.70 10.46 8.24
CA THR A 62 -0.21 10.42 6.86
C THR A 62 -0.13 11.81 6.22
N GLN A 63 -0.59 12.86 6.90
CA GLN A 63 -0.60 14.24 6.39
C GLN A 63 0.81 14.79 6.10
N SER A 64 1.82 14.22 6.74
CA SER A 64 3.24 14.56 6.52
C SER A 64 3.80 14.04 5.19
N PHE A 65 3.01 13.32 4.39
CA PHE A 65 3.46 12.72 3.13
C PHE A 65 2.61 13.18 1.96
N GLY A 66 3.08 12.91 0.75
CA GLY A 66 2.43 13.34 -0.48
C GLY A 66 3.37 14.13 -1.38
N GLY A 67 2.88 14.58 -2.52
CA GLY A 67 3.69 15.26 -3.54
C GLY A 67 4.32 16.57 -3.08
N GLN A 68 3.67 17.29 -2.18
CA GLN A 68 4.12 18.58 -1.66
C GLN A 68 5.42 18.51 -0.84
N VAL A 69 5.74 17.37 -0.26
CA VAL A 69 6.94 17.17 0.57
C VAL A 69 8.04 16.39 -0.15
N LEU A 70 7.99 16.31 -1.47
CA LEU A 70 8.87 15.46 -2.26
C LEU A 70 10.34 15.68 -1.96
N MET A 71 10.81 16.93 -2.00
CA MET A 71 12.24 17.23 -1.82
C MET A 71 12.68 17.01 -0.38
N GLN A 72 11.88 17.43 0.60
CA GLN A 72 12.20 17.25 2.02
C GLN A 72 12.40 15.76 2.37
N VAL A 73 11.48 14.90 1.92
CA VAL A 73 11.57 13.47 2.17
C VAL A 73 12.68 12.82 1.35
N PHE A 74 12.87 13.24 0.10
CA PHE A 74 13.91 12.68 -0.77
C PHE A 74 15.33 12.95 -0.25
N GLU A 75 15.59 14.14 0.24
CA GLU A 75 16.92 14.59 0.69
C GLU A 75 17.22 14.24 2.16
N SER A 76 16.25 13.66 2.88
CA SER A 76 16.42 13.30 4.28
C SER A 76 17.69 12.47 4.51
N GLU A 77 18.53 12.90 5.44
CA GLU A 77 19.74 12.18 5.84
C GLU A 77 19.44 10.85 6.52
N LYS A 78 18.22 10.70 7.06
CA LYS A 78 17.76 9.47 7.75
C LYS A 78 17.77 8.24 6.85
N TRP A 79 17.72 8.42 5.52
CA TRP A 79 17.77 7.31 4.57
C TRP A 79 19.04 6.45 4.72
N ALA A 80 20.17 7.05 5.08
CA ALA A 80 21.41 6.30 5.28
C ALA A 80 21.27 5.27 6.42
N GLY A 81 20.83 5.72 7.59
CA GLY A 81 20.61 4.84 8.74
C GLY A 81 19.48 3.82 8.53
N LEU A 82 18.36 4.26 7.93
CA LEU A 82 17.20 3.39 7.66
C LEU A 82 17.53 2.25 6.68
N SER A 83 18.39 2.49 5.71
CA SER A 83 18.75 1.49 4.70
C SER A 83 19.84 0.53 5.14
N GLN A 84 20.59 0.85 6.18
CA GLN A 84 21.82 0.14 6.56
C GLN A 84 21.60 -1.34 6.86
N SER A 85 20.52 -1.69 7.54
CA SER A 85 20.20 -3.08 7.90
C SER A 85 19.44 -3.83 6.79
N CYS A 86 19.06 -3.17 5.71
CA CYS A 86 18.30 -3.80 4.64
C CYS A 86 19.18 -4.75 3.83
N LEU A 87 18.72 -5.99 3.61
CA LEU A 87 19.44 -7.01 2.83
C LEU A 87 19.30 -6.83 1.31
N GLY A 88 18.45 -5.93 0.84
CA GLY A 88 18.19 -5.74 -0.58
C GLY A 88 17.47 -6.92 -1.27
N CYS A 89 16.90 -7.86 -0.50
CA CYS A 89 16.36 -9.13 -1.01
C CYS A 89 15.09 -9.00 -1.89
N GLY A 90 14.46 -7.84 -1.98
CA GLY A 90 13.27 -7.60 -2.80
C GLY A 90 11.97 -8.22 -2.32
N THR A 91 11.97 -9.09 -1.30
CA THR A 91 10.77 -9.80 -0.81
C THR A 91 9.60 -8.85 -0.55
N CYS A 92 9.87 -7.70 0.05
CA CYS A 92 8.85 -6.70 0.38
C CYS A 92 8.12 -6.11 -0.84
N THR A 93 8.69 -6.17 -2.04
CA THR A 93 8.06 -5.73 -3.28
C THR A 93 7.28 -6.87 -3.93
N PHE A 94 7.79 -8.10 -3.87
CA PHE A 94 7.10 -9.27 -4.43
C PHE A 94 5.84 -9.67 -3.67
N VAL A 95 5.81 -9.51 -2.34
CA VAL A 95 4.61 -9.82 -1.53
C VAL A 95 3.60 -8.67 -1.49
N CYS A 96 3.93 -7.52 -2.03
CA CYS A 96 3.08 -6.33 -1.94
C CYS A 96 2.03 -6.32 -3.06
N PRO A 97 0.72 -6.22 -2.73
CA PRO A 97 -0.35 -6.23 -3.73
C PRO A 97 -0.38 -4.96 -4.60
N THR A 98 0.28 -3.90 -4.15
CA THR A 98 0.33 -2.61 -4.85
C THR A 98 1.70 -2.31 -5.48
N CYS A 99 2.63 -3.27 -5.53
CA CYS A 99 3.87 -3.16 -6.28
C CYS A 99 3.67 -3.74 -7.69
N GLN A 100 4.09 -2.98 -8.71
CA GLN A 100 3.85 -3.31 -10.12
C GLN A 100 5.14 -3.24 -10.95
N CYS A 101 6.30 -3.39 -10.30
CA CYS A 101 7.58 -3.42 -10.99
C CYS A 101 7.66 -4.67 -11.87
N TYR A 102 8.01 -4.51 -13.13
CA TYR A 102 8.18 -5.60 -14.09
C TYR A 102 9.33 -5.32 -15.04
N ASP A 103 9.81 -6.38 -15.67
CA ASP A 103 10.76 -6.36 -16.76
C ASP A 103 10.14 -6.96 -18.03
N ILE A 104 10.59 -6.53 -19.19
CA ILE A 104 10.21 -7.08 -20.49
C ILE A 104 11.40 -7.83 -21.04
N LYS A 105 11.19 -9.12 -21.32
CA LYS A 105 12.22 -10.01 -21.85
C LYS A 105 11.82 -10.60 -23.18
N ASP A 106 12.81 -10.77 -24.03
CA ASP A 106 12.70 -11.51 -25.28
C ASP A 106 13.42 -12.85 -25.14
N MET A 107 12.73 -13.93 -25.46
CA MET A 107 13.26 -15.28 -25.47
C MET A 107 13.20 -15.84 -26.88
N ASP A 108 14.35 -16.27 -27.39
CA ASP A 108 14.40 -17.04 -28.64
C ASP A 108 13.89 -18.46 -28.39
N THR A 109 12.86 -18.86 -29.13
CA THR A 109 12.24 -20.20 -29.05
C THR A 109 12.79 -21.16 -30.08
N GLY A 110 13.74 -20.73 -30.93
CA GLY A 110 14.21 -21.49 -32.10
C GLY A 110 13.26 -21.43 -33.31
N HIS A 111 12.02 -20.97 -33.12
CA HIS A 111 10.99 -20.78 -34.17
C HIS A 111 10.51 -19.33 -34.26
N GLY A 112 11.12 -18.45 -33.49
CA GLY A 112 10.80 -17.03 -33.40
C GLY A 112 11.10 -16.50 -32.03
N VAL A 113 10.78 -15.19 -31.80
CA VAL A 113 11.01 -14.50 -30.53
C VAL A 113 9.71 -14.36 -29.77
N GLN A 114 9.69 -14.83 -28.53
CA GLN A 114 8.59 -14.62 -27.61
C GLN A 114 8.93 -13.46 -26.67
N ARG A 115 8.16 -12.37 -26.75
CA ARG A 115 8.23 -11.26 -25.78
C ARG A 115 7.28 -11.50 -24.64
N PHE A 116 7.76 -11.39 -23.40
CA PHE A 116 6.94 -11.54 -22.21
C PHE A 116 7.31 -10.53 -21.12
N ARG A 117 6.39 -10.33 -20.20
CA ARG A 117 6.57 -9.49 -19.01
C ARG A 117 6.69 -10.40 -17.79
N CYS A 118 7.70 -10.18 -16.97
CA CYS A 118 7.87 -10.85 -15.68
C CYS A 118 7.98 -9.85 -14.54
N TRP A 119 7.67 -10.30 -13.33
CA TRP A 119 7.85 -9.48 -12.15
C TRP A 119 9.31 -9.11 -11.92
N ASP A 120 9.53 -7.88 -11.48
CA ASP A 120 10.83 -7.40 -11.06
C ASP A 120 10.71 -6.56 -9.79
N SER A 121 11.81 -6.01 -9.29
CA SER A 121 11.86 -5.27 -8.05
C SER A 121 12.71 -4.00 -8.17
N CYS A 122 12.14 -2.87 -7.77
CA CYS A 122 12.89 -1.62 -7.64
C CYS A 122 14.02 -1.69 -6.58
N MET A 123 14.09 -2.77 -5.82
CA MET A 123 15.18 -3.04 -4.86
C MET A 123 16.42 -3.67 -5.51
N TYR A 124 16.31 -4.16 -6.75
CA TYR A 124 17.42 -4.80 -7.44
C TYR A 124 18.28 -3.78 -8.19
N SER A 125 19.58 -4.10 -8.28
CA SER A 125 20.60 -3.20 -8.88
C SER A 125 20.34 -2.92 -10.35
N ASP A 126 19.85 -3.92 -11.08
CA ASP A 126 19.70 -3.85 -12.53
C ASP A 126 18.34 -3.33 -12.99
N PHE A 127 17.36 -3.21 -12.08
CA PHE A 127 16.01 -2.76 -12.42
C PHE A 127 15.96 -1.40 -13.12
N THR A 128 16.85 -0.48 -12.77
CA THR A 128 16.93 0.86 -13.39
C THR A 128 18.14 1.07 -14.27
N ARG A 129 18.84 -0.03 -14.62
CA ARG A 129 20.00 0.03 -15.48
C ARG A 129 19.60 0.35 -16.92
N MET A 130 20.23 1.38 -17.46
CA MET A 130 20.04 1.86 -18.83
C MET A 130 21.39 1.84 -19.58
N ALA A 131 21.34 1.96 -20.91
CA ALA A 131 22.54 1.94 -21.74
C ALA A 131 23.58 3.02 -21.35
N HIS A 132 23.12 4.18 -20.87
CA HIS A 132 23.99 5.32 -20.51
C HIS A 132 24.23 5.46 -19.00
N GLY A 133 23.72 4.56 -18.16
CA GLY A 133 23.94 4.61 -16.72
C GLY A 133 22.85 3.99 -15.88
N ASN A 134 22.98 4.12 -14.57
CA ASN A 134 21.99 3.68 -13.60
C ASN A 134 21.76 4.78 -12.56
N PRO A 135 20.54 5.34 -12.44
CA PRO A 135 20.26 6.42 -11.49
C PRO A 135 20.20 5.95 -10.02
N ARG A 136 20.28 4.64 -9.76
CA ARG A 136 20.20 4.06 -8.40
C ARG A 136 21.32 3.06 -8.17
N LEU A 137 22.53 3.57 -8.05
CA LEU A 137 23.74 2.75 -7.89
C LEU A 137 23.82 2.10 -6.53
N THR A 138 23.37 2.78 -5.47
CA THR A 138 23.50 2.31 -4.09
C THR A 138 22.24 1.67 -3.56
N GLN A 139 22.38 0.80 -2.56
CA GLN A 139 21.24 0.21 -1.87
C GLN A 139 20.36 1.26 -1.18
N LYS A 140 20.96 2.33 -0.64
CA LYS A 140 20.23 3.46 -0.05
C LYS A 140 19.23 4.06 -1.05
N GLU A 141 19.64 4.29 -2.28
CA GLU A 141 18.80 4.88 -3.32
C GLU A 141 17.65 3.95 -3.71
N ARG A 142 17.91 2.64 -3.83
CA ARG A 142 16.88 1.64 -4.12
C ARG A 142 15.90 1.48 -2.96
N PHE A 143 16.40 1.44 -1.73
CA PHE A 143 15.58 1.43 -0.52
C PHE A 143 14.69 2.68 -0.46
N ARG A 144 15.26 3.87 -0.60
CA ARG A 144 14.53 5.14 -0.65
C ARG A 144 13.43 5.10 -1.71
N GLN A 145 13.73 4.67 -2.92
CA GLN A 145 12.78 4.60 -4.02
C GLN A 145 11.51 3.82 -3.67
N ARG A 146 11.64 2.69 -2.99
CA ARG A 146 10.49 1.88 -2.60
C ARG A 146 9.50 2.65 -1.73
N PHE A 147 10.00 3.38 -0.75
CA PHE A 147 9.16 4.12 0.19
C PHE A 147 8.67 5.45 -0.41
N MET A 148 9.52 6.16 -1.12
CA MET A 148 9.15 7.36 -1.86
C MET A 148 8.01 7.07 -2.84
N HIS A 149 8.07 5.95 -3.55
CA HIS A 149 7.00 5.58 -4.47
C HIS A 149 5.65 5.44 -3.76
N LYS A 150 5.61 4.82 -2.58
CA LYS A 150 4.36 4.58 -1.85
C LYS A 150 3.83 5.80 -1.09
N LEU A 151 4.71 6.64 -0.58
CA LEU A 151 4.35 7.72 0.34
C LEU A 151 4.31 9.10 -0.32
N VAL A 152 5.03 9.26 -1.43
CA VAL A 152 5.22 10.57 -2.07
C VAL A 152 4.85 10.55 -3.55
N TYR A 153 5.48 9.69 -4.37
CA TYR A 153 5.26 9.72 -5.81
C TYR A 153 3.88 9.22 -6.23
N PHE A 154 3.41 8.15 -5.60
CA PHE A 154 2.09 7.61 -5.92
C PHE A 154 0.98 8.60 -5.54
N PRO A 155 0.94 9.17 -4.31
CA PRO A 155 -0.03 10.21 -3.96
C PRO A 155 0.03 11.44 -4.89
N ALA A 156 1.23 11.86 -5.29
CA ALA A 156 1.39 13.02 -6.19
C ALA A 156 0.70 12.83 -7.55
N ASN A 157 0.61 11.58 -8.03
CA ASN A 157 0.08 11.24 -9.35
C ASN A 157 -1.30 10.56 -9.32
N ASN A 158 -1.86 10.32 -8.12
CA ASN A 158 -3.11 9.57 -7.95
C ASN A 158 -4.02 10.25 -6.91
N ASN A 159 -4.32 11.52 -7.09
CA ASN A 159 -5.30 12.29 -6.30
C ASN A 159 -5.09 12.20 -4.76
N GLY A 160 -3.85 12.06 -4.31
CA GLY A 160 -3.52 11.94 -2.89
C GLY A 160 -3.66 10.52 -2.32
N GLU A 161 -4.05 9.53 -3.12
CA GLU A 161 -4.14 8.15 -2.67
C GLU A 161 -2.75 7.54 -2.41
N TYR A 162 -2.60 6.77 -1.33
CA TYR A 162 -1.32 6.16 -0.99
C TYR A 162 -1.12 4.81 -1.66
N GLY A 163 0.08 4.56 -2.13
CA GLY A 163 0.49 3.27 -2.69
C GLY A 163 0.68 2.16 -1.63
N CYS A 164 0.12 2.33 -0.44
CA CYS A 164 0.18 1.35 0.65
C CYS A 164 -1.20 1.19 1.29
N VAL A 165 -1.72 -0.03 1.28
CA VAL A 165 -3.02 -0.40 1.86
C VAL A 165 -2.90 -0.99 3.29
N GLY A 166 -1.74 -0.90 3.93
CA GLY A 166 -1.54 -1.34 5.32
C GLY A 166 -1.63 -2.86 5.56
N CYS A 167 -1.59 -3.69 4.54
CA CYS A 167 -1.87 -5.15 4.63
C CYS A 167 -0.86 -5.98 5.45
N GLY A 168 0.27 -5.42 5.89
CA GLY A 168 1.27 -6.07 6.74
C GLY A 168 2.16 -7.13 6.09
N ARG A 169 1.91 -7.57 4.84
CA ARG A 169 2.68 -8.66 4.19
C ARG A 169 4.18 -8.40 4.16
N CYS A 170 4.59 -7.18 3.84
CA CYS A 170 6.02 -6.83 3.79
C CYS A 170 6.69 -6.87 5.18
N LEU A 171 5.96 -6.59 6.25
CA LEU A 171 6.46 -6.74 7.62
C LEU A 171 6.61 -8.22 7.99
N ALA A 172 5.56 -9.01 7.75
CA ALA A 172 5.54 -10.43 8.10
C ALA A 172 6.63 -11.26 7.39
N LYS A 173 7.07 -10.84 6.21
CA LYS A 173 8.05 -11.55 5.38
C LYS A 173 9.46 -10.93 5.42
N CYS A 174 9.65 -9.79 6.07
CA CYS A 174 10.95 -9.15 6.15
C CYS A 174 11.85 -9.81 7.21
N PRO A 175 13.03 -10.35 6.85
CA PRO A 175 13.91 -11.04 7.79
C PRO A 175 14.50 -10.11 8.87
N ILE A 176 14.48 -8.80 8.63
CA ILE A 176 14.97 -7.77 9.57
C ILE A 176 13.85 -6.87 10.13
N SER A 177 12.59 -7.27 9.96
CA SER A 177 11.43 -6.53 10.44
C SER A 177 11.37 -5.06 9.98
N MET A 178 11.94 -4.75 8.81
CA MET A 178 11.87 -3.42 8.21
C MET A 178 10.52 -3.24 7.54
N ASN A 179 9.73 -2.29 8.03
CA ASN A 179 8.38 -2.04 7.53
C ASN A 179 8.15 -0.57 7.21
N ILE A 180 7.12 -0.30 6.41
CA ILE A 180 6.79 1.05 5.94
C ILE A 180 6.43 2.01 7.09
N VAL A 181 5.83 1.51 8.17
CA VAL A 181 5.44 2.35 9.32
C VAL A 181 6.67 2.83 10.08
N LYS A 182 7.66 1.94 10.30
CA LYS A 182 8.93 2.32 10.94
C LYS A 182 9.64 3.41 10.13
N VAL A 183 9.67 3.26 8.82
CA VAL A 183 10.28 4.24 7.91
C VAL A 183 9.49 5.56 7.92
N ALA A 184 8.17 5.49 7.80
CA ALA A 184 7.33 6.68 7.79
C ALA A 184 7.44 7.46 9.11
N ARG A 185 7.36 6.79 10.27
CA ARG A 185 7.55 7.45 11.57
C ARG A 185 8.92 8.13 11.71
N ALA A 186 9.98 7.51 11.19
CA ALA A 186 11.29 8.12 11.23
C ALA A 186 11.38 9.39 10.38
N LEU A 187 10.65 9.43 9.25
CA LEU A 187 10.65 10.56 8.31
C LEU A 187 9.64 11.65 8.67
N GLU A 188 8.62 11.36 9.46
CA GLU A 188 7.55 12.30 9.83
C GLU A 188 8.09 13.63 10.41
N GLY A 189 9.22 13.57 11.13
CA GLY A 189 9.88 14.74 11.68
C GLY A 189 10.52 15.68 10.64
N ASP A 190 10.77 15.21 9.43
CA ASP A 190 11.42 16.00 8.36
C ASP A 190 10.39 16.79 7.52
N CYS A 191 9.11 16.51 7.73
CA CYS A 191 7.99 17.07 6.96
C CYS A 191 7.33 18.29 7.67
N LYS A 192 7.97 18.85 8.71
CA LYS A 192 7.47 20.00 9.47
C LYS A 192 8.09 21.30 9.00
#